data_1c5a6b3fb83b0bc5dc8b5e596987e362
#
_entry.id   1c5a6b3fb83b0bc5dc8b5e596987e362
#
_cell.length_a   1.000
_cell.length_b   1.000
_cell.length_c   1.000
_cell.angle_alpha   90.00
_cell.angle_beta   90.00
_cell.angle_gamma   90.00
#
_symmetry.space_group_name_H-M   'P 1'
#
loop_
_entity.id
_entity.type
_entity.pdbx_description
1 polymer ?
#
loop_
_entity_poly.entity_id
_entity_poly.type
_entity_poly.pdbx_seq_one_letter_code
_entity_poly.pdbx_strand_id
1 'polypeptide(L)'
;MVYCILLSFSSVYLLEQGLSNTEIGLLLGLSGLASALLQPVAGARAGRMRRLSLGQLSGCLVSGMGLCALGLLLLPGKWVQGGLFMVLLALLQMLAPFLYAIGMGCAAQNIPLNFGLARGVGAGAYALASSLCGGLTALWGVGSIPLVLLAASLLLLVATLTFRPG
;
A
#
# COMPACT_ATOMS: atom_id res chain seq x y z
N MET A 1 7.38 2.83 -0.77
CA MET A 1 6.83 4.18 -0.59
C MET A 1 5.43 4.17 0.02
N VAL A 2 4.39 3.68 -0.67
CA VAL A 2 3.01 3.64 -0.11
C VAL A 2 2.93 2.94 1.26
N TYR A 3 3.63 1.82 1.42
CA TYR A 3 3.70 1.07 2.68
C TYR A 3 4.26 1.91 3.84
N CYS A 4 5.29 2.72 3.55
CA CYS A 4 5.89 3.63 4.53
C CYS A 4 4.88 4.68 5.01
N ILE A 5 4.24 5.37 4.07
CA ILE A 5 3.31 6.45 4.36
C ILE A 5 2.13 5.92 5.18
N LEU A 6 1.55 4.78 4.75
CA LEU A 6 0.41 4.18 5.42
C LEU A 6 0.73 3.67 6.84
N LEU A 7 1.87 3.05 7.07
CA LEU A 7 2.20 2.51 8.40
C LEU A 7 2.79 3.56 9.34
N SER A 8 3.70 4.42 8.85
CA SER A 8 4.40 5.37 9.72
C SER A 8 3.55 6.59 10.09
N PHE A 9 2.68 7.03 9.17
CA PHE A 9 1.92 8.27 9.37
C PHE A 9 0.42 8.04 9.63
N SER A 10 -0.05 6.79 9.69
CA SER A 10 -1.45 6.46 9.97
C SER A 10 -1.94 7.03 11.29
N SER A 11 -1.19 6.80 12.36
CA SER A 11 -1.60 7.24 13.69
C SER A 11 -1.65 8.76 13.80
N VAL A 12 -0.64 9.45 13.24
CA VAL A 12 -0.57 10.91 13.25
C VAL A 12 -1.74 11.52 12.49
N TYR A 13 -2.03 10.98 11.30
CA TYR A 13 -3.14 11.44 10.47
C TYR A 13 -4.49 11.22 11.13
N LEU A 14 -4.74 10.01 11.63
CA LEU A 14 -6.02 9.67 12.25
C LEU A 14 -6.27 10.41 13.55
N LEU A 15 -5.21 10.70 14.34
CA LEU A 15 -5.29 11.57 15.53
C LEU A 15 -5.74 12.98 15.16
N GLU A 16 -5.20 13.55 14.08
CA GLU A 16 -5.60 14.90 13.63
C GLU A 16 -7.04 14.93 13.12
N GLN A 17 -7.55 13.80 12.61
CA GLN A 17 -8.97 13.66 12.24
C GLN A 17 -9.89 13.48 13.45
N GLY A 18 -9.37 13.50 14.66
CA GLY A 18 -10.13 13.43 15.91
C GLY A 18 -10.47 12.01 16.38
N LEU A 19 -9.76 10.99 15.89
CA LEU A 19 -9.84 9.65 16.47
C LEU A 19 -8.97 9.55 17.72
N SER A 20 -9.45 8.80 18.70
CA SER A 20 -8.69 8.48 19.91
C SER A 20 -7.63 7.38 19.62
N ASN A 21 -6.59 7.31 20.46
CA ASN A 21 -5.57 6.25 20.35
C ASN A 21 -6.18 4.84 20.37
N THR A 22 -7.25 4.63 21.14
CA THR A 22 -7.96 3.35 21.22
C THR A 22 -8.67 3.03 19.92
N GLU A 23 -9.38 4.00 19.33
CA GLU A 23 -10.06 3.85 18.04
C GLU A 23 -9.06 3.53 16.93
N ILE A 24 -7.92 4.23 16.90
CA ILE A 24 -6.84 3.97 15.94
C ILE A 24 -6.27 2.57 16.13
N GLY A 25 -5.98 2.19 17.37
CA GLY A 25 -5.48 0.85 17.68
C GLY A 25 -6.44 -0.26 17.23
N LEU A 26 -7.74 -0.08 17.45
CA LEU A 26 -8.77 -1.00 16.97
C LEU A 26 -8.83 -1.07 15.45
N LEU A 27 -8.83 0.07 14.74
CA LEU A 27 -8.86 0.12 13.29
C LEU A 27 -7.63 -0.57 12.67
N LEU A 28 -6.43 -0.25 13.18
CA LEU A 28 -5.19 -0.85 12.70
C LEU A 28 -5.10 -2.34 13.06
N GLY A 29 -5.55 -2.73 14.25
CA GLY A 29 -5.60 -4.11 14.70
C GLY A 29 -6.58 -4.96 13.88
N LEU A 30 -7.78 -4.46 13.62
CA LEU A 30 -8.78 -5.14 12.78
C LEU A 30 -8.31 -5.25 11.33
N SER A 31 -7.68 -4.21 10.77
CA SER A 31 -7.11 -4.29 9.42
C SER A 31 -5.99 -5.31 9.33
N GLY A 32 -5.13 -5.39 10.33
CA GLY A 32 -4.07 -6.40 10.44
C GLY A 32 -4.63 -7.82 10.55
N LEU A 33 -5.63 -8.03 11.39
CA LEU A 33 -6.29 -9.33 11.56
C LEU A 33 -7.01 -9.77 10.26
N ALA A 34 -7.77 -8.88 9.64
CA ALA A 34 -8.42 -9.14 8.36
C ALA A 34 -7.39 -9.51 7.28
N SER A 35 -6.28 -8.79 7.23
CA SER A 35 -5.19 -9.07 6.29
C SER A 35 -4.55 -10.43 6.57
N ALA A 36 -4.29 -10.77 7.82
CA ALA A 36 -3.73 -12.07 8.20
C ALA A 36 -4.60 -13.25 7.78
N LEU A 37 -5.93 -13.09 7.85
CA LEU A 37 -6.90 -14.10 7.41
C LEU A 37 -7.03 -14.18 5.89
N LEU A 38 -6.94 -13.04 5.19
CA LEU A 38 -7.13 -12.97 3.74
C LEU A 38 -5.86 -13.27 2.94
N GLN A 39 -4.67 -13.00 3.48
CA GLN A 39 -3.40 -13.22 2.79
C GLN A 39 -3.18 -14.68 2.34
N PRO A 40 -3.44 -15.74 3.13
CA PRO A 40 -3.28 -17.12 2.67
C PRO A 40 -4.18 -17.44 1.47
N VAL A 41 -5.44 -16.93 1.49
CA VAL A 41 -6.40 -17.13 0.39
C VAL A 41 -5.95 -16.39 -0.86
N ALA A 42 -5.49 -15.13 -0.70
CA ALA A 42 -4.94 -14.33 -1.79
C ALA A 42 -3.68 -14.98 -2.39
N GLY A 43 -2.77 -15.46 -1.54
CA GLY A 43 -1.54 -16.15 -1.95
C GLY A 43 -1.82 -17.45 -2.70
N ALA A 44 -2.76 -18.27 -2.21
CA ALA A 44 -3.17 -19.51 -2.88
C ALA A 44 -3.80 -19.25 -4.25
N ARG A 45 -4.59 -18.20 -4.40
CA ARG A 45 -5.13 -17.76 -5.69
C ARG A 45 -4.04 -17.21 -6.61
N ALA A 46 -3.16 -16.35 -6.10
CA ALA A 46 -2.06 -15.78 -6.85
C ALA A 46 -1.15 -16.85 -7.47
N GLY A 47 -0.83 -17.91 -6.73
CA GLY A 47 0.01 -19.01 -7.20
C GLY A 47 -0.64 -19.87 -8.32
N ARG A 48 -1.95 -19.78 -8.51
CA ARG A 48 -2.69 -20.49 -9.57
C ARG A 48 -3.00 -19.63 -10.80
N MET A 49 -2.75 -18.32 -10.73
CA MET A 49 -3.08 -17.38 -11.79
C MET A 49 -1.94 -17.27 -12.82
N ARG A 50 -2.30 -16.99 -14.08
CA ARG A 50 -1.35 -16.63 -15.12
C ARG A 50 -0.77 -15.24 -14.83
N ARG A 51 0.46 -14.95 -15.27
CA ARG A 51 1.16 -13.68 -15.04
C ARG A 51 0.39 -12.43 -15.48
N LEU A 52 -0.24 -12.51 -16.67
CA LEU A 52 -1.07 -11.40 -17.19
C LEU A 52 -2.25 -11.09 -16.25
N SER A 53 -2.87 -12.13 -15.70
CA SER A 53 -3.96 -11.98 -14.71
C SER A 53 -3.47 -11.39 -13.40
N LEU A 54 -2.25 -11.73 -12.95
CA LEU A 54 -1.62 -11.15 -11.75
C LEU A 54 -1.33 -9.66 -11.91
N GLY A 55 -0.81 -9.25 -13.07
CA GLY A 55 -0.56 -7.84 -13.38
C GLY A 55 -1.86 -7.01 -13.41
N GLN A 56 -2.91 -7.52 -14.04
CA GLN A 56 -4.22 -6.87 -14.08
C GLN A 56 -4.85 -6.75 -12.68
N LEU A 57 -4.74 -7.80 -11.87
CA LEU A 57 -5.30 -7.79 -10.52
C LEU A 57 -4.52 -6.85 -9.59
N SER A 58 -3.19 -6.83 -9.69
CA SER A 58 -2.38 -5.85 -8.94
C SER A 58 -2.70 -4.41 -9.37
N GLY A 59 -2.89 -4.15 -10.66
CA GLY A 59 -3.35 -2.86 -11.18
C GLY A 59 -4.73 -2.45 -10.63
N CYS A 60 -5.66 -3.38 -10.55
CA CYS A 60 -6.99 -3.14 -9.96
C CYS A 60 -6.90 -2.78 -8.47
N LEU A 61 -6.08 -3.50 -7.69
CA LEU A 61 -5.85 -3.20 -6.28
C LEU A 61 -5.23 -1.81 -6.10
N VAL A 62 -4.23 -1.47 -6.91
CA VAL A 62 -3.57 -0.15 -6.86
C VAL A 62 -4.54 0.97 -7.28
N SER A 63 -5.39 0.74 -8.27
CA SER A 63 -6.44 1.70 -8.64
C SER A 63 -7.43 1.92 -7.51
N GLY A 64 -7.82 0.85 -6.82
CA GLY A 64 -8.65 0.93 -5.60
C GLY A 64 -7.99 1.76 -4.50
N MET A 65 -6.67 1.61 -4.31
CA MET A 65 -5.90 2.43 -3.36
C MET A 65 -5.91 3.91 -3.75
N GLY A 66 -5.75 4.23 -5.04
CA GLY A 66 -5.84 5.59 -5.56
C GLY A 66 -7.21 6.22 -5.32
N LEU A 67 -8.29 5.46 -5.55
CA LEU A 67 -9.66 5.90 -5.27
C LEU A 67 -9.90 6.16 -3.78
N CYS A 68 -9.39 5.29 -2.90
CA CYS A 68 -9.46 5.51 -1.46
C CYS A 68 -8.66 6.75 -1.02
N ALA A 69 -7.46 6.95 -1.58
CA ALA A 69 -6.65 8.14 -1.30
C ALA A 69 -7.35 9.43 -1.77
N LEU A 70 -8.02 9.39 -2.92
CA LEU A 70 -8.87 10.49 -3.39
C LEU A 70 -10.07 10.70 -2.46
N GLY A 71 -10.70 9.63 -1.99
CA GLY A 71 -11.77 9.69 -0.99
C GLY A 71 -11.34 10.37 0.31
N LEU A 72 -10.10 10.12 0.78
CA LEU A 72 -9.54 10.81 1.94
C LEU A 72 -9.40 12.33 1.74
N LEU A 73 -9.20 12.79 0.51
CA LEU A 73 -9.14 14.22 0.18
C LEU A 73 -10.53 14.88 0.09
N LEU A 74 -11.53 14.14 -0.39
CA LEU A 74 -12.82 14.70 -0.75
C LEU A 74 -13.90 14.54 0.33
N LEU A 75 -13.81 13.47 1.14
CA LEU A 75 -14.85 13.11 2.10
C LEU A 75 -14.43 13.46 3.52
N PRO A 76 -14.99 14.51 4.14
CA PRO A 76 -14.73 14.83 5.55
C PRO A 76 -15.50 13.88 6.48
N GLY A 77 -14.95 13.68 7.70
CA GLY A 77 -15.62 12.91 8.74
C GLY A 77 -14.74 11.79 9.30
N LYS A 78 -14.53 11.80 10.62
CA LYS A 78 -13.57 10.92 11.31
C LYS A 78 -13.78 9.43 11.03
N TRP A 79 -15.03 8.97 11.00
CA TRP A 79 -15.36 7.56 10.76
C TRP A 79 -15.18 7.17 9.29
N VAL A 80 -15.47 8.09 8.35
CA VAL A 80 -15.23 7.89 6.93
C VAL A 80 -13.74 7.81 6.65
N GLN A 81 -12.96 8.73 7.24
CA GLN A 81 -11.50 8.76 7.14
C GLN A 81 -10.88 7.48 7.71
N GLY A 82 -11.31 7.06 8.90
CA GLY A 82 -10.86 5.80 9.51
C GLY A 82 -11.19 4.57 8.66
N GLY A 83 -12.42 4.49 8.13
CA GLY A 83 -12.88 3.41 7.26
C GLY A 83 -12.10 3.35 5.94
N LEU A 84 -11.90 4.48 5.27
CA LEU A 84 -11.09 4.56 4.04
C LEU A 84 -9.64 4.16 4.30
N PHE A 85 -9.08 4.58 5.43
CA PHE A 85 -7.73 4.21 5.80
C PHE A 85 -7.58 2.70 6.08
N MET A 86 -8.58 2.10 6.74
CA MET A 86 -8.65 0.65 6.96
C MET A 86 -8.70 -0.12 5.63
N VAL A 87 -9.53 0.33 4.67
CA VAL A 87 -9.61 -0.27 3.33
C VAL A 87 -8.28 -0.13 2.59
N LEU A 88 -7.64 1.03 2.65
CA LEU A 88 -6.31 1.27 2.07
C LEU A 88 -5.27 0.29 2.61
N LEU A 89 -5.21 0.09 3.92
CA LEU A 89 -4.31 -0.87 4.55
C LEU A 89 -4.61 -2.30 4.10
N ALA A 90 -5.87 -2.69 4.04
CA ALA A 90 -6.25 -4.02 3.57
C ALA A 90 -5.84 -4.27 2.12
N LEU A 91 -6.10 -3.31 1.21
CA LEU A 91 -5.69 -3.38 -0.19
C LEU A 91 -4.17 -3.50 -0.33
N LEU A 92 -3.41 -2.70 0.43
CA LEU A 92 -1.95 -2.76 0.42
C LEU A 92 -1.42 -4.11 0.87
N GLN A 93 -2.00 -4.67 1.93
CA GLN A 93 -1.62 -5.98 2.46
C GLN A 93 -1.94 -7.11 1.47
N MET A 94 -3.06 -7.00 0.75
CA MET A 94 -3.42 -7.96 -0.30
C MET A 94 -2.52 -7.87 -1.52
N LEU A 95 -1.89 -6.74 -1.79
CA LEU A 95 -0.98 -6.57 -2.93
C LEU A 95 0.31 -7.40 -2.76
N ALA A 96 0.81 -7.56 -1.54
CA ALA A 96 2.07 -8.24 -1.26
C ALA A 96 2.16 -9.67 -1.84
N PRO A 97 1.20 -10.59 -1.60
CA PRO A 97 1.27 -11.96 -2.14
C PRO A 97 1.27 -12.00 -3.67
N PHE A 98 0.60 -11.05 -4.35
CA PHE A 98 0.62 -10.99 -5.81
C PHE A 98 1.99 -10.55 -6.35
N LEU A 99 2.63 -9.58 -5.71
CA LEU A 99 4.00 -9.15 -6.06
C LEU A 99 5.01 -10.28 -5.83
N TYR A 100 4.89 -11.01 -4.72
CA TYR A 100 5.73 -12.20 -4.47
C TYR A 100 5.51 -13.30 -5.51
N ALA A 101 4.27 -13.57 -5.91
CA ALA A 101 3.96 -14.56 -6.94
C ALA A 101 4.55 -14.17 -8.30
N ILE A 102 4.51 -12.89 -8.67
CA ILE A 102 5.18 -12.37 -9.88
C ILE A 102 6.69 -12.59 -9.81
N GLY A 103 7.32 -12.24 -8.68
CA GLY A 103 8.76 -12.43 -8.46
C GLY A 103 9.18 -13.90 -8.54
N MET A 104 8.45 -14.80 -7.89
CA MET A 104 8.70 -16.25 -7.96
C MET A 104 8.52 -16.80 -9.38
N GLY A 105 7.52 -16.31 -10.09
CA GLY A 105 7.31 -16.68 -11.48
C GLY A 105 8.46 -16.25 -12.41
N CYS A 106 9.08 -15.07 -12.16
CA CYS A 106 10.29 -14.65 -12.90
C CYS A 106 11.50 -15.52 -12.54
N ALA A 107 11.68 -15.87 -11.28
CA ALA A 107 12.75 -16.77 -10.84
C ALA A 107 12.63 -18.17 -11.49
N ALA A 108 11.42 -18.69 -11.63
CA ALA A 108 11.18 -19.97 -12.28
C ALA A 108 11.53 -20.00 -13.80
N GLN A 109 11.66 -18.83 -14.44
CA GLN A 109 12.10 -18.70 -15.84
C GLN A 109 13.61 -18.42 -15.97
N ASN A 110 14.42 -18.74 -14.95
CA ASN A 110 15.86 -18.48 -14.92
C ASN A 110 16.26 -17.02 -15.12
N ILE A 111 15.35 -16.07 -14.85
CA ILE A 111 15.68 -14.66 -14.79
C ILE A 111 16.39 -14.43 -13.44
N PRO A 112 17.69 -14.03 -13.42
CA PRO A 112 18.42 -13.87 -12.18
C PRO A 112 17.83 -12.72 -11.36
N LEU A 113 17.02 -13.06 -10.37
CA LEU A 113 16.47 -12.09 -9.42
C LEU A 113 17.28 -12.11 -8.13
N ASN A 114 17.98 -11.03 -7.87
CA ASN A 114 18.65 -10.84 -6.59
C ASN A 114 17.66 -10.28 -5.57
N PHE A 115 16.98 -11.17 -4.84
CA PHE A 115 16.01 -10.80 -3.80
C PHE A 115 16.62 -9.92 -2.70
N GLY A 116 17.92 -10.11 -2.38
CA GLY A 116 18.63 -9.30 -1.41
C GLY A 116 18.76 -7.85 -1.88
N LEU A 117 19.17 -7.65 -3.12
CA LEU A 117 19.29 -6.32 -3.73
C LEU A 117 17.93 -5.64 -3.87
N ALA A 118 16.90 -6.35 -4.32
CA ALA A 118 15.54 -5.83 -4.41
C ALA A 118 15.02 -5.36 -3.03
N ARG A 119 15.31 -6.13 -1.99
CA ARG A 119 14.93 -5.80 -0.61
C ARG A 119 15.73 -4.60 -0.08
N GLY A 120 17.03 -4.50 -0.40
CA GLY A 120 17.88 -3.36 -0.03
C GLY A 120 17.43 -2.06 -0.69
N VAL A 121 17.14 -2.09 -1.99
CA VAL A 121 16.57 -0.94 -2.73
C VAL A 121 15.20 -0.54 -2.13
N GLY A 122 14.38 -1.53 -1.79
CA GLY A 122 13.09 -1.29 -1.13
C GLY A 122 13.25 -0.59 0.23
N ALA A 123 14.21 -1.01 1.04
CA ALA A 123 14.51 -0.38 2.33
C ALA A 123 15.05 1.04 2.18
N GLY A 124 15.94 1.28 1.21
CA GLY A 124 16.42 2.62 0.88
C GLY A 124 15.30 3.55 0.41
N ALA A 125 14.43 3.06 -0.47
CA ALA A 125 13.25 3.80 -0.92
C ALA A 125 12.26 4.08 0.23
N TYR A 126 12.14 3.16 1.19
CA TYR A 126 11.35 3.37 2.40
C TYR A 126 11.91 4.52 3.25
N ALA A 127 13.21 4.52 3.51
CA ALA A 127 13.88 5.55 4.31
C ALA A 127 13.75 6.94 3.67
N LEU A 128 13.99 7.03 2.35
CA LEU A 128 13.80 8.28 1.60
C LEU A 128 12.36 8.77 1.63
N ALA A 129 11.39 7.89 1.40
CA ALA A 129 9.98 8.25 1.43
C ALA A 129 9.54 8.71 2.83
N SER A 130 10.05 8.07 3.90
CA SER A 130 9.77 8.45 5.28
C SER A 130 10.30 9.85 5.59
N SER A 131 11.55 10.13 5.20
CA SER A 131 12.17 11.45 5.40
C SER A 131 11.46 12.55 4.61
N LEU A 132 11.12 12.29 3.35
CA LEU A 132 10.38 13.25 2.52
C LEU A 132 8.97 13.49 3.06
N CYS A 133 8.26 12.44 3.44
CA CYS A 133 6.92 12.57 4.02
C CYS A 133 6.95 13.32 5.35
N GLY A 134 7.93 13.02 6.22
CA GLY A 134 8.14 13.74 7.47
C GLY A 134 8.43 15.22 7.24
N GLY A 135 9.29 15.57 6.28
CA GLY A 135 9.56 16.94 5.89
C GLY A 135 8.33 17.67 5.34
N LEU A 136 7.56 17.01 4.48
CA LEU A 136 6.31 17.57 3.93
C LEU A 136 5.25 17.81 5.02
N THR A 137 5.09 16.87 5.93
CA THR A 137 4.14 17.02 7.05
C THR A 137 4.58 18.11 8.04
N ALA A 138 5.88 18.32 8.21
CA ALA A 138 6.40 19.42 9.03
C ALA A 138 6.17 20.80 8.39
N LEU A 139 6.23 20.91 7.05
CA LEU A 139 6.06 22.17 6.32
C LEU A 139 4.57 22.48 6.03
N TRP A 140 3.78 21.51 5.64
CA TRP A 140 2.41 21.69 5.13
C TRP A 140 1.34 21.08 6.02
N GLY A 141 1.74 20.55 7.17
CA GLY A 141 0.83 19.88 8.10
C GLY A 141 0.47 18.46 7.67
N VAL A 142 -0.21 17.77 8.57
CA VAL A 142 -0.58 16.34 8.42
C VAL A 142 -1.65 16.15 7.32
N GLY A 143 -2.43 17.20 7.01
CA GLY A 143 -3.39 17.20 5.89
C GLY A 143 -2.76 16.97 4.52
N SER A 144 -1.43 17.04 4.37
CA SER A 144 -0.71 16.70 3.13
C SER A 144 -0.62 15.18 2.89
N ILE A 145 -0.82 14.34 3.89
CA ILE A 145 -0.66 12.88 3.81
C ILE A 145 -1.53 12.23 2.72
N PRO A 146 -2.84 12.53 2.58
CA PRO A 146 -3.66 11.96 1.52
C PRO A 146 -3.16 12.32 0.12
N LEU A 147 -2.60 13.51 -0.07
CA LEU A 147 -2.05 13.96 -1.35
C LEU A 147 -0.78 13.18 -1.69
N VAL A 148 0.09 12.95 -0.71
CA VAL A 148 1.30 12.13 -0.87
C VAL A 148 0.93 10.67 -1.15
N LEU A 149 -0.11 10.15 -0.47
CA LEU A 149 -0.66 8.82 -0.74
C LEU A 149 -1.20 8.68 -2.16
N LEU A 150 -1.92 9.68 -2.63
CA LEU A 150 -2.45 9.71 -3.99
C LEU A 150 -1.30 9.70 -5.02
N ALA A 151 -0.31 10.58 -4.85
CA ALA A 151 0.86 10.64 -5.73
C ALA A 151 1.64 9.31 -5.74
N ALA A 152 1.86 8.71 -4.57
CA ALA A 152 2.55 7.44 -4.45
C ALA A 152 1.74 6.27 -5.07
N SER A 153 0.41 6.30 -4.96
CA SER A 153 -0.48 5.31 -5.58
C SER A 153 -0.48 5.43 -7.10
N LEU A 154 -0.46 6.66 -7.63
CA LEU A 154 -0.35 6.89 -9.08
C LEU A 154 0.99 6.42 -9.63
N LEU A 155 2.10 6.70 -8.94
CA LEU A 155 3.43 6.18 -9.32
C LEU A 155 3.45 4.65 -9.32
N LEU A 156 2.84 4.02 -8.32
CA LEU A 156 2.75 2.56 -8.25
C LEU A 156 1.86 2.01 -9.38
N LEU A 157 0.79 2.70 -9.74
CA LEU A 157 -0.09 2.32 -10.84
C LEU A 157 0.66 2.37 -12.18
N VAL A 158 1.38 3.47 -12.45
CA VAL A 158 2.22 3.59 -13.64
C VAL A 158 3.25 2.46 -13.69
N ALA A 159 3.93 2.18 -12.57
CA ALA A 159 4.90 1.09 -12.50
C ALA A 159 4.28 -0.29 -12.78
N THR A 160 3.06 -0.55 -12.27
CA THR A 160 2.37 -1.84 -12.53
C THR A 160 1.86 -1.96 -13.96
N LEU A 161 1.44 -0.87 -14.59
CA LEU A 161 0.95 -0.86 -15.97
C LEU A 161 2.08 -0.92 -17.01
N THR A 162 3.24 -0.31 -16.68
CA THR A 162 4.42 -0.34 -17.56
C THR A 162 5.20 -1.66 -17.46
N PHE A 163 5.03 -2.37 -16.34
CA PHE A 163 5.66 -3.67 -16.16
C PHE A 163 4.96 -4.72 -17.04
N ARG A 164 5.56 -5.00 -18.20
CA ARG A 164 5.17 -6.15 -19.06
C ARG A 164 6.15 -7.29 -18.77
N PRO A 165 5.72 -8.34 -18.09
CA PRO A 165 6.52 -9.57 -18.05
C PRO A 165 6.55 -10.15 -19.47
N GLY A 166 7.74 -10.18 -20.08
CA GLY A 166 7.98 -10.84 -21.36
C GLY A 166 7.73 -12.34 -21.30
#